data_50580617f25d1c9fa2496d9d8699f351
#
_entry.id   50580617f25d1c9fa2496d9d8699f351
#
_cell.length_a   1.000
_cell.length_b   1.000
_cell.length_c   1.000
_cell.angle_alpha   90.00
_cell.angle_beta   90.00
_cell.angle_gamma   90.00
#
_symmetry.space_group_name_H-M   'P 1'
#
loop_
_entity.id
_entity.type
_entity.pdbx_description
1 polymer ?
#
loop_
_entity_poly.entity_id
_entity_poly.type
_entity_poly.pdbx_seq_one_letter_code
_entity_poly.pdbx_strand_id
1 'polypeptide(L)'
;MILREANDAKKNSEYLNKRGLFSKPFPITSLRYEDINNLEILNHKYNYVIITSPRAIKVLDNIVSNNKTIFSKSSKIFTIGIETKDKLNKASFNNVFNANGNSKSLIELILKNTYQSDFGLWVAARDRSVDLKEILNKRNRRIEILEGYRTLPTLKLCESIKKDLINYQHLNLVIFSSRNVSITKNILDNYNLFKEVNYKSTLFVNSNNVAQKAKNLGWLNVETIKKNFTKSILDYILELPK
;
A
#
# COMPACT_ATOMS: atom_id res chain seq x y z
N MET A 1 -13.22 -3.23 12.96
CA MET A 1 -12.20 -2.14 12.85
C MET A 1 -11.31 -2.37 11.63
N ILE A 2 -10.88 -1.31 10.95
CA ILE A 2 -10.03 -1.38 9.73
C ILE A 2 -8.59 -0.99 10.06
N LEU A 3 -7.68 -1.95 9.98
CA LEU A 3 -6.29 -1.84 10.42
C LEU A 3 -5.34 -1.66 9.23
N ARG A 4 -5.00 -0.42 8.93
CA ARG A 4 -4.09 -0.05 7.84
C ARG A 4 -3.56 1.38 7.99
N GLU A 5 -3.00 1.95 6.91
CA GLU A 5 -2.58 3.36 6.89
C GLU A 5 -3.78 4.29 7.18
N ALA A 6 -3.52 5.38 7.89
CA ALA A 6 -4.56 6.26 8.46
C ALA A 6 -5.65 6.70 7.47
N ASN A 7 -5.26 7.21 6.30
CA ASN A 7 -6.22 7.67 5.29
C ASN A 7 -7.01 6.51 4.67
N ASP A 8 -6.33 5.38 4.42
CA ASP A 8 -6.98 4.19 3.89
C ASP A 8 -7.94 3.57 4.91
N ALA A 9 -7.56 3.53 6.19
CA ALA A 9 -8.43 3.04 7.27
C ALA A 9 -9.70 3.88 7.37
N LYS A 10 -9.55 5.21 7.32
CA LYS A 10 -10.68 6.16 7.34
C LYS A 10 -11.63 5.93 6.16
N LYS A 11 -11.10 5.92 4.91
CA LYS A 11 -11.90 5.71 3.69
C LYS A 11 -12.64 4.37 3.71
N ASN A 12 -11.99 3.30 4.15
CA ASN A 12 -12.62 1.99 4.21
C ASN A 12 -13.71 1.92 5.29
N SER A 13 -13.49 2.55 6.45
CA SER A 13 -14.52 2.64 7.49
C SER A 13 -15.71 3.46 7.02
N GLU A 14 -15.50 4.59 6.36
CA GLU A 14 -16.57 5.40 5.76
C GLU A 14 -17.36 4.62 4.69
N TYR A 15 -16.65 3.79 3.88
CA TYR A 15 -17.30 2.93 2.89
C TYR A 15 -18.27 1.93 3.53
N LEU A 16 -17.88 1.31 4.64
CA LEU A 16 -18.73 0.36 5.39
C LEU A 16 -19.87 1.08 6.10
N ASN A 17 -19.59 2.20 6.76
CA ASN A 17 -20.60 2.99 7.48
C ASN A 17 -21.71 3.49 6.55
N LYS A 18 -21.37 3.95 5.35
CA LYS A 18 -22.35 4.36 4.32
C LYS A 18 -23.26 3.21 3.85
N ARG A 19 -22.88 1.95 4.11
CA ARG A 19 -23.64 0.75 3.77
C ARG A 19 -24.30 0.07 4.97
N GLY A 20 -24.39 0.80 6.09
CA GLY A 20 -25.09 0.35 7.30
C GLY A 20 -24.29 -0.60 8.20
N LEU A 21 -22.99 -0.80 7.94
CA LEU A 21 -22.13 -1.59 8.81
C LEU A 21 -21.22 -0.67 9.64
N PHE A 22 -21.47 -0.59 10.95
CA PHE A 22 -20.64 0.22 11.84
C PHE A 22 -19.17 -0.21 11.81
N SER A 23 -18.31 0.72 11.47
CA SER A 23 -16.88 0.50 11.35
C SER A 23 -16.08 1.68 11.89
N LYS A 24 -14.98 1.39 12.57
CA LYS A 24 -14.02 2.40 13.02
C LYS A 24 -12.66 2.21 12.37
N PRO A 25 -11.98 3.30 11.97
CA PRO A 25 -10.59 3.22 11.54
C PRO A 25 -9.70 2.91 12.75
N PHE A 26 -8.77 1.98 12.56
CA PHE A 26 -7.67 1.75 13.49
C PHE A 26 -6.34 2.00 12.74
N PRO A 27 -5.84 3.24 12.75
CA PRO A 27 -4.60 3.60 12.08
C PRO A 27 -3.41 2.91 12.74
N ILE A 28 -2.83 1.93 12.08
CA ILE A 28 -1.65 1.19 12.56
C ILE A 28 -0.37 1.65 11.88
N THR A 29 -0.50 2.42 10.80
CA THR A 29 0.61 3.06 10.09
C THR A 29 0.22 4.44 9.62
N SER A 30 1.23 5.31 9.44
CA SER A 30 1.12 6.63 8.84
C SER A 30 2.05 6.75 7.64
N LEU A 31 1.65 7.53 6.65
CA LEU A 31 2.45 7.84 5.48
C LEU A 31 3.28 9.10 5.73
N ARG A 32 4.60 9.01 5.50
CA ARG A 32 5.50 10.16 5.54
C ARG A 32 6.16 10.32 4.18
N TYR A 33 6.07 11.51 3.61
CA TYR A 33 6.83 11.89 2.43
C TYR A 33 8.21 12.39 2.84
N GLU A 34 9.22 12.04 2.03
CA GLU A 34 10.60 12.48 2.25
C GLU A 34 10.80 13.84 1.57
N ASP A 35 11.73 14.62 2.11
CA ASP A 35 12.21 15.81 1.42
C ASP A 35 13.15 15.40 0.30
N ILE A 36 12.79 15.74 -0.92
CA ILE A 36 13.52 15.36 -2.13
C ILE A 36 14.18 16.54 -2.83
N ASN A 37 14.04 17.76 -2.32
CA ASN A 37 14.39 18.98 -3.06
C ASN A 37 15.87 19.08 -3.45
N ASN A 38 16.78 18.52 -2.67
CA ASN A 38 18.24 18.62 -2.86
C ASN A 38 18.89 17.27 -3.22
N LEU A 39 18.14 16.34 -3.79
CA LEU A 39 18.70 15.03 -4.16
C LEU A 39 19.39 15.12 -5.55
N GLU A 40 20.61 14.59 -5.63
CA GLU A 40 21.40 14.51 -6.86
C GLU A 40 20.66 13.81 -8.00
N ILE A 41 19.85 12.81 -7.68
CA ILE A 41 19.00 12.06 -8.61
C ILE A 41 18.09 12.98 -9.45
N LEU A 42 17.75 14.17 -8.95
CA LEU A 42 16.93 15.15 -9.67
C LEU A 42 17.71 15.98 -10.72
N ASN A 43 19.02 15.78 -10.83
CA ASN A 43 19.86 16.42 -11.85
C ASN A 43 19.93 15.61 -13.15
N HIS A 44 19.39 14.38 -13.16
CA HIS A 44 19.43 13.53 -14.34
C HIS A 44 18.15 13.68 -15.18
N LYS A 45 18.26 13.41 -16.48
CA LYS A 45 17.10 13.29 -17.39
C LYS A 45 16.71 11.81 -17.50
N TYR A 46 15.41 11.53 -17.37
CA TYR A 46 14.87 10.18 -17.46
C TYR A 46 13.96 10.02 -18.66
N ASN A 47 14.14 8.90 -19.39
CA ASN A 47 13.32 8.54 -20.54
C ASN A 47 11.96 8.00 -20.12
N TYR A 48 11.88 7.38 -18.93
CA TYR A 48 10.63 6.85 -18.39
C TYR A 48 10.61 6.85 -16.86
N VAL A 49 9.40 6.74 -16.31
CA VAL A 49 9.18 6.69 -14.86
C VAL A 49 8.41 5.42 -14.49
N ILE A 50 8.72 4.83 -13.33
CA ILE A 50 8.03 3.68 -12.79
C ILE A 50 7.29 4.11 -11.53
N ILE A 51 5.98 3.82 -11.47
CA ILE A 51 5.09 4.12 -10.35
C ILE A 51 4.30 2.86 -9.97
N THR A 52 4.67 2.22 -8.88
CA THR A 52 4.03 0.96 -8.42
C THR A 52 2.96 1.15 -7.36
N SER A 53 2.71 2.39 -6.94
CA SER A 53 1.71 2.72 -5.93
C SER A 53 1.12 4.10 -6.16
N PRO A 54 -0.19 4.30 -5.92
CA PRO A 54 -0.81 5.63 -6.00
C PRO A 54 -0.17 6.67 -5.07
N ARG A 55 0.50 6.24 -4.00
CA ARG A 55 1.19 7.15 -3.05
C ARG A 55 2.37 7.89 -3.68
N ALA A 56 3.03 7.28 -4.66
CA ALA A 56 4.14 7.89 -5.38
C ALA A 56 3.70 9.06 -6.28
N ILE A 57 2.41 9.18 -6.64
CA ILE A 57 1.91 10.21 -7.56
C ILE A 57 2.14 11.61 -6.99
N LYS A 58 1.94 11.80 -5.68
CA LYS A 58 2.21 13.10 -5.04
C LYS A 58 3.69 13.50 -5.15
N VAL A 59 4.60 12.54 -5.03
CA VAL A 59 6.05 12.77 -5.22
C VAL A 59 6.33 13.14 -6.67
N LEU A 60 5.77 12.37 -7.60
CA LEU A 60 5.92 12.62 -9.05
C LEU A 60 5.42 14.00 -9.46
N ASP A 61 4.24 14.38 -8.99
CA ASP A 61 3.64 15.69 -9.29
C ASP A 61 4.47 16.85 -8.73
N ASN A 62 5.01 16.69 -7.51
CA ASN A 62 5.94 17.66 -6.93
C ASN A 62 7.21 17.83 -7.77
N ILE A 63 7.80 16.74 -8.25
CA ILE A 63 8.98 16.78 -9.12
C ILE A 63 8.66 17.52 -10.41
N VAL A 64 7.56 17.20 -11.09
CA VAL A 64 7.17 17.86 -12.34
C VAL A 64 6.90 19.34 -12.14
N SER A 65 6.30 19.71 -11.02
CA SER A 65 6.00 21.11 -10.73
C SER A 65 7.25 21.94 -10.45
N ASN A 66 8.26 21.34 -9.82
CA ASN A 66 9.47 22.04 -9.40
C ASN A 66 10.63 21.89 -10.40
N ASN A 67 10.71 20.78 -11.14
CA ASN A 67 11.83 20.42 -12.01
C ASN A 67 11.37 19.84 -13.36
N LYS A 68 10.79 20.67 -14.20
CA LYS A 68 10.26 20.28 -15.52
C LYS A 68 11.28 19.66 -16.48
N THR A 69 12.58 19.78 -16.21
CA THR A 69 13.66 19.28 -17.09
C THR A 69 13.96 17.80 -16.91
N ILE A 70 13.57 17.17 -15.82
CA ILE A 70 13.85 15.76 -15.51
C ILE A 70 12.95 14.84 -16.33
N PHE A 71 11.69 15.11 -16.34
CA PHE A 71 10.63 14.48 -17.15
C PHE A 71 9.40 15.40 -17.17
N SER A 72 8.44 15.09 -18.04
CA SER A 72 7.20 15.86 -18.22
C SER A 72 5.97 14.99 -18.02
N LYS A 73 4.78 15.60 -17.97
CA LYS A 73 3.51 14.84 -17.92
C LYS A 73 3.25 13.96 -19.15
N SER A 74 3.98 14.19 -20.26
CA SER A 74 3.96 13.36 -21.46
C SER A 74 5.00 12.23 -21.46
N SER A 75 5.91 12.18 -20.48
CA SER A 75 6.89 11.09 -20.36
C SER A 75 6.21 9.74 -20.17
N LYS A 76 6.87 8.67 -20.64
CA LYS A 76 6.36 7.30 -20.44
C LYS A 76 6.33 6.97 -18.95
N ILE A 77 5.17 6.54 -18.45
CA ILE A 77 5.01 6.06 -17.07
C ILE A 77 4.57 4.60 -17.09
N PHE A 78 5.32 3.76 -16.40
CA PHE A 78 4.97 2.36 -16.21
C PHE A 78 4.38 2.15 -14.82
N THR A 79 3.23 1.49 -14.72
CA THR A 79 2.53 1.26 -13.45
C THR A 79 1.95 -0.14 -13.32
N ILE A 80 1.54 -0.50 -12.11
CA ILE A 80 0.80 -1.74 -11.82
C ILE A 80 -0.58 -1.38 -11.26
N GLY A 81 -1.59 -2.01 -11.83
CA GLY A 81 -2.97 -1.94 -11.34
C GLY A 81 -3.73 -0.69 -11.81
N ILE A 82 -4.99 -0.93 -12.08
CA ILE A 82 -5.89 0.06 -12.67
C ILE A 82 -6.05 1.31 -11.79
N GLU A 83 -6.10 1.15 -10.47
CA GLU A 83 -6.25 2.27 -9.53
C GLU A 83 -5.11 3.29 -9.67
N THR A 84 -3.86 2.80 -9.83
CA THR A 84 -2.69 3.68 -10.00
C THR A 84 -2.76 4.40 -11.33
N LYS A 85 -3.11 3.67 -12.42
CA LYS A 85 -3.30 4.26 -13.75
C LYS A 85 -4.36 5.36 -13.73
N ASP A 86 -5.54 5.11 -13.15
CA ASP A 86 -6.64 6.06 -13.12
C ASP A 86 -6.27 7.34 -12.34
N LYS A 87 -5.53 7.19 -11.25
CA LYS A 87 -5.05 8.34 -10.47
C LYS A 87 -3.97 9.12 -11.21
N LEU A 88 -3.08 8.46 -11.96
CA LEU A 88 -2.10 9.13 -12.83
C LEU A 88 -2.80 9.94 -13.92
N ASN A 89 -3.80 9.35 -14.59
CA ASN A 89 -4.59 10.05 -15.60
C ASN A 89 -5.31 11.27 -15.03
N LYS A 90 -5.91 11.15 -13.82
CA LYS A 90 -6.53 12.28 -13.12
C LYS A 90 -5.54 13.37 -12.74
N ALA A 91 -4.27 13.05 -12.55
CA ALA A 91 -3.18 13.98 -12.32
C ALA A 91 -2.57 14.52 -13.63
N SER A 92 -3.26 14.29 -14.78
CA SER A 92 -2.88 14.75 -16.13
C SER A 92 -1.59 14.12 -16.69
N PHE A 93 -1.25 12.91 -16.25
CA PHE A 93 -0.23 12.10 -16.89
C PHE A 93 -0.90 11.23 -17.96
N ASN A 94 -0.62 11.49 -19.24
CA ASN A 94 -1.40 10.91 -20.34
C ASN A 94 -0.73 9.69 -21.01
N ASN A 95 0.56 9.47 -20.77
CA ASN A 95 1.33 8.38 -21.40
C ASN A 95 1.60 7.25 -20.40
N VAL A 96 0.53 6.61 -19.91
CA VAL A 96 0.58 5.62 -18.82
C VAL A 96 0.38 4.21 -19.34
N PHE A 97 1.42 3.39 -19.23
CA PHE A 97 1.45 1.97 -19.52
C PHE A 97 1.13 1.18 -18.25
N ASN A 98 0.03 0.44 -18.25
CA ASN A 98 -0.38 -0.33 -17.07
C ASN A 98 -0.13 -1.82 -17.27
N ALA A 99 0.62 -2.41 -16.33
CA ALA A 99 0.76 -3.86 -16.24
C ALA A 99 -0.40 -4.47 -15.47
N ASN A 100 -1.02 -5.50 -16.03
CA ASN A 100 -2.08 -6.25 -15.36
C ASN A 100 -1.45 -7.36 -14.53
N GLY A 101 -1.45 -7.20 -13.19
CA GLY A 101 -1.04 -8.27 -12.29
C GLY A 101 0.06 -7.90 -11.30
N ASN A 102 1.30 -8.24 -11.59
CA ASN A 102 2.39 -8.21 -10.60
C ASN A 102 3.69 -7.59 -11.16
N SER A 103 4.75 -7.63 -10.37
CA SER A 103 6.07 -7.10 -10.75
C SER A 103 6.64 -7.76 -12.01
N LYS A 104 6.34 -9.05 -12.26
CA LYS A 104 6.83 -9.76 -13.46
C LYS A 104 6.22 -9.16 -14.72
N SER A 105 4.90 -8.96 -14.75
CA SER A 105 4.22 -8.34 -15.89
C SER A 105 4.65 -6.88 -16.11
N LEU A 106 4.97 -6.15 -15.03
CA LEU A 106 5.53 -4.80 -15.14
C LEU A 106 6.91 -4.82 -15.82
N ILE A 107 7.79 -5.73 -15.41
CA ILE A 107 9.13 -5.86 -16.00
C ILE A 107 9.02 -6.18 -17.51
N GLU A 108 8.17 -7.12 -17.89
CA GLU A 108 7.94 -7.48 -19.30
C GLU A 108 7.42 -6.27 -20.11
N LEU A 109 6.51 -5.49 -19.52
CA LEU A 109 5.97 -4.28 -20.15
C LEU A 109 7.06 -3.21 -20.35
N ILE A 110 7.94 -3.01 -19.38
CA ILE A 110 9.08 -2.09 -19.48
C ILE A 110 10.04 -2.55 -20.58
N LEU A 111 10.45 -3.81 -20.56
CA LEU A 111 11.38 -4.38 -21.55
C LEU A 111 10.87 -4.23 -22.98
N LYS A 112 9.56 -4.40 -23.20
CA LYS A 112 8.92 -4.25 -24.51
C LYS A 112 8.88 -2.81 -25.03
N ASN A 113 8.82 -1.82 -24.13
CA ASN A 113 8.56 -0.42 -24.49
C ASN A 113 9.75 0.52 -24.24
N THR A 114 10.91 -0.02 -23.86
CA THR A 114 12.14 0.75 -23.61
C THR A 114 13.34 0.12 -24.32
N TYR A 115 14.37 0.94 -24.57
CA TYR A 115 15.65 0.51 -25.14
C TYR A 115 16.70 0.34 -24.03
N GLN A 116 17.82 -0.32 -24.33
CA GLN A 116 18.94 -0.48 -23.37
C GLN A 116 19.60 0.86 -23.03
N SER A 117 19.55 1.81 -23.97
CA SER A 117 20.04 3.18 -23.77
C SER A 117 19.14 4.04 -22.90
N ASP A 118 17.88 3.62 -22.67
CA ASP A 118 16.94 4.40 -21.87
C ASP A 118 17.29 4.33 -20.39
N PHE A 119 17.14 5.47 -19.72
CA PHE A 119 17.38 5.63 -18.31
C PHE A 119 16.04 5.88 -17.59
N GLY A 120 15.73 5.06 -16.59
CA GLY A 120 14.47 5.10 -15.87
C GLY A 120 14.60 5.65 -14.45
N LEU A 121 13.53 6.27 -13.97
CA LEU A 121 13.36 6.67 -12.57
C LEU A 121 12.24 5.84 -11.94
N TRP A 122 12.52 5.11 -10.86
CA TRP A 122 11.51 4.46 -10.06
C TRP A 122 11.22 5.29 -8.81
N VAL A 123 10.03 5.93 -8.75
CA VAL A 123 9.56 6.61 -7.53
C VAL A 123 8.90 5.58 -6.64
N ALA A 124 9.54 5.25 -5.54
CA ALA A 124 9.21 4.11 -4.71
C ALA A 124 9.04 4.47 -3.23
N ALA A 125 8.40 3.56 -2.49
CA ALA A 125 8.49 3.55 -1.04
C ALA A 125 9.88 3.12 -0.59
N ARG A 126 10.37 3.67 0.53
CA ARG A 126 11.57 3.16 1.19
C ARG A 126 11.40 1.71 1.63
N ASP A 127 10.22 1.38 2.16
CA ASP A 127 9.86 0.02 2.62
C ASP A 127 9.21 -0.76 1.47
N ARG A 128 9.97 -1.31 0.57
CA ARG A 128 9.48 -2.13 -0.56
C ARG A 128 9.88 -3.59 -0.39
N SER A 129 9.04 -4.48 -0.92
CA SER A 129 9.27 -5.94 -0.83
C SER A 129 10.00 -6.51 -2.04
N VAL A 130 10.06 -5.76 -3.17
CA VAL A 130 10.70 -6.20 -4.41
C VAL A 130 11.69 -5.15 -4.84
N ASP A 131 12.89 -5.56 -5.21
CA ASP A 131 13.90 -4.68 -5.81
C ASP A 131 13.84 -4.76 -7.34
N LEU A 132 13.02 -3.88 -7.93
CA LEU A 132 12.93 -3.77 -9.39
C LEU A 132 14.25 -3.28 -10.02
N LYS A 133 15.08 -2.54 -9.29
CA LYS A 133 16.36 -2.04 -9.78
C LYS A 133 17.32 -3.19 -10.10
N GLU A 134 17.47 -4.12 -9.15
CA GLU A 134 18.31 -5.29 -9.35
C GLU A 134 17.84 -6.13 -10.56
N ILE A 135 16.51 -6.37 -10.64
CA ILE A 135 15.95 -7.20 -11.70
C ILE A 135 16.09 -6.54 -13.09
N LEU A 136 15.81 -5.24 -13.20
CA LEU A 136 15.90 -4.51 -14.47
C LEU A 136 17.35 -4.31 -14.91
N ASN A 137 18.29 -4.05 -13.98
CA ASN A 137 19.70 -3.94 -14.29
C ASN A 137 20.26 -5.26 -14.85
N LYS A 138 19.85 -6.43 -14.28
CA LYS A 138 20.20 -7.76 -14.85
C LYS A 138 19.64 -8.00 -16.26
N ARG A 139 18.66 -7.19 -16.70
CA ARG A 139 18.06 -7.19 -18.03
C ARG A 139 18.53 -6.01 -18.90
N ASN A 140 19.66 -5.41 -18.58
CA ASN A 140 20.24 -4.27 -19.29
C ASN A 140 19.27 -3.06 -19.38
N ARG A 141 18.53 -2.78 -18.31
CA ARG A 141 17.72 -1.56 -18.15
C ARG A 141 18.21 -0.78 -16.95
N ARG A 142 18.88 0.33 -17.22
CA ARG A 142 19.38 1.23 -16.18
C ARG A 142 18.24 1.98 -15.53
N ILE A 143 18.13 1.88 -14.21
CA ILE A 143 17.18 2.67 -13.43
C ILE A 143 17.80 3.21 -12.14
N GLU A 144 17.31 4.35 -11.69
CA GLU A 144 17.53 4.88 -10.35
C GLU A 144 16.26 4.80 -9.52
N ILE A 145 16.45 4.80 -8.19
CA ILE A 145 15.35 4.72 -7.23
C ILE A 145 15.29 6.04 -6.47
N LEU A 146 14.16 6.71 -6.56
CA LEU A 146 13.82 7.82 -5.68
C LEU A 146 12.91 7.31 -4.55
N GLU A 147 13.45 7.22 -3.35
CA GLU A 147 12.69 6.88 -2.14
C GLU A 147 11.90 8.11 -1.66
N GLY A 148 10.76 8.37 -2.29
CA GLY A 148 9.99 9.59 -2.07
C GLY A 148 9.03 9.54 -0.88
N TYR A 149 8.81 8.37 -0.27
CA TYR A 149 7.94 8.21 0.88
C TYR A 149 8.21 6.91 1.64
N ARG A 150 7.75 6.86 2.88
CA ARG A 150 7.78 5.64 3.71
C ARG A 150 6.51 5.49 4.53
N THR A 151 6.23 4.26 4.95
CA THR A 151 5.13 3.96 5.86
C THR A 151 5.69 3.65 7.24
N LEU A 152 5.37 4.49 8.22
CA LEU A 152 5.83 4.35 9.59
C LEU A 152 4.78 3.63 10.44
N PRO A 153 5.16 2.69 11.30
CA PRO A 153 4.26 2.13 12.29
C PRO A 153 3.74 3.21 13.23
N THR A 154 2.47 3.15 13.58
CA THR A 154 1.90 3.93 14.67
C THR A 154 2.25 3.21 15.97
N LEU A 155 3.02 3.85 16.84
CA LEU A 155 3.47 3.23 18.09
C LEU A 155 2.48 3.47 19.24
N LYS A 156 1.63 4.47 19.13
CA LYS A 156 0.66 4.86 20.17
C LYS A 156 -0.75 4.45 19.79
N LEU A 157 -1.42 3.81 20.72
CA LEU A 157 -2.86 3.52 20.64
C LEU A 157 -3.62 4.73 21.18
N CYS A 158 -4.54 5.30 20.39
CA CYS A 158 -5.35 6.41 20.90
C CYS A 158 -6.40 5.89 21.89
N GLU A 159 -6.74 6.72 22.89
CA GLU A 159 -7.62 6.33 24.00
C GLU A 159 -9.00 5.87 23.54
N SER A 160 -9.55 6.43 22.47
CA SER A 160 -10.85 5.99 21.96
C SER A 160 -10.81 4.56 21.41
N ILE A 161 -9.76 4.21 20.65
CA ILE A 161 -9.57 2.84 20.14
C ILE A 161 -9.28 1.88 21.28
N LYS A 162 -8.46 2.29 22.27
CA LYS A 162 -8.17 1.48 23.45
C LYS A 162 -9.45 1.14 24.22
N LYS A 163 -10.31 2.14 24.48
CA LYS A 163 -11.62 1.93 25.10
C LYS A 163 -12.50 0.96 24.30
N ASP A 164 -12.55 1.10 22.98
CA ASP A 164 -13.31 0.20 22.12
C ASP A 164 -12.76 -1.23 22.17
N LEU A 165 -11.42 -1.41 22.11
CA LEU A 165 -10.78 -2.72 22.21
C LEU A 165 -11.08 -3.43 23.54
N ILE A 166 -11.25 -2.68 24.63
CA ILE A 166 -11.60 -3.22 25.95
C ILE A 166 -13.11 -3.52 26.05
N ASN A 167 -13.95 -2.58 25.66
CA ASN A 167 -15.38 -2.61 25.97
C ASN A 167 -16.21 -3.49 25.05
N TYR A 168 -15.81 -3.67 23.77
CA TYR A 168 -16.56 -4.56 22.87
C TYR A 168 -16.29 -6.03 23.20
N GLN A 169 -17.38 -6.82 23.28
CA GLN A 169 -17.30 -8.28 23.53
C GLN A 169 -16.87 -9.05 22.28
N HIS A 170 -17.21 -8.55 21.10
CA HIS A 170 -16.83 -9.15 19.82
C HIS A 170 -16.23 -8.07 18.90
N LEU A 171 -15.12 -8.39 18.26
CA LEU A 171 -14.37 -7.48 17.38
C LEU A 171 -14.11 -8.15 16.03
N ASN A 172 -14.52 -7.51 14.96
CA ASN A 172 -14.09 -7.86 13.61
C ASN A 172 -12.92 -6.93 13.21
N LEU A 173 -11.74 -7.51 13.06
CA LEU A 173 -10.51 -6.81 12.69
C LEU A 173 -10.15 -7.13 11.23
N VAL A 174 -9.93 -6.11 10.41
CA VAL A 174 -9.65 -6.29 8.97
C VAL A 174 -8.22 -5.85 8.68
N ILE A 175 -7.39 -6.78 8.22
CA ILE A 175 -5.97 -6.55 7.92
C ILE A 175 -5.64 -6.97 6.48
N PHE A 176 -4.84 -6.15 5.78
CA PHE A 176 -4.57 -6.30 4.35
C PHE A 176 -3.15 -6.76 4.01
N SER A 177 -2.25 -6.89 4.99
CA SER A 177 -0.87 -7.31 4.73
C SER A 177 -0.23 -7.99 5.92
N SER A 178 0.74 -8.87 5.66
CA SER A 178 1.53 -9.56 6.70
C SER A 178 2.30 -8.60 7.61
N ARG A 179 2.80 -7.47 7.06
CA ARG A 179 3.44 -6.40 7.84
C ARG A 179 2.47 -5.80 8.85
N ASN A 180 1.24 -5.52 8.43
CA ASN A 180 0.22 -4.95 9.30
C ASN A 180 -0.19 -5.90 10.43
N VAL A 181 -0.20 -7.21 10.20
CA VAL A 181 -0.40 -8.21 11.27
C VAL A 181 0.65 -8.08 12.36
N SER A 182 1.93 -8.00 11.98
CA SER A 182 3.03 -7.85 12.94
C SER A 182 2.96 -6.52 13.70
N ILE A 183 2.67 -5.42 12.99
CA ILE A 183 2.53 -4.09 13.62
C ILE A 183 1.38 -4.10 14.63
N THR A 184 0.22 -4.66 14.26
CA THR A 184 -0.95 -4.74 15.15
C THR A 184 -0.64 -5.53 16.41
N LYS A 185 -0.01 -6.70 16.25
CA LYS A 185 0.41 -7.49 17.41
C LYS A 185 1.32 -6.70 18.34
N ASN A 186 2.36 -6.08 17.80
CA ASN A 186 3.29 -5.26 18.60
C ASN A 186 2.59 -4.10 19.32
N ILE A 187 1.63 -3.42 18.67
CA ILE A 187 0.83 -2.39 19.32
C ILE A 187 0.04 -2.99 20.50
N LEU A 188 -0.66 -4.09 20.28
CA LEU A 188 -1.47 -4.71 21.33
C LEU A 188 -0.62 -5.27 22.48
N ASP A 189 0.56 -5.83 22.19
CA ASP A 189 1.51 -6.30 23.20
C ASP A 189 2.03 -5.15 24.08
N ASN A 190 2.38 -4.01 23.47
CA ASN A 190 2.85 -2.82 24.20
C ASN A 190 1.83 -2.26 25.20
N TYR A 191 0.55 -2.56 25.00
CA TYR A 191 -0.54 -2.16 25.92
C TYR A 191 -1.08 -3.33 26.75
N ASN A 192 -0.46 -4.52 26.68
CA ASN A 192 -0.92 -5.75 27.33
C ASN A 192 -2.35 -6.18 26.93
N LEU A 193 -2.79 -5.81 25.71
CA LEU A 193 -4.14 -6.07 25.21
C LEU A 193 -4.22 -7.27 24.25
N PHE A 194 -3.08 -7.83 23.80
CA PHE A 194 -3.12 -8.85 22.75
C PHE A 194 -3.94 -10.08 23.14
N LYS A 195 -3.74 -10.63 24.32
CA LYS A 195 -4.44 -11.84 24.79
C LYS A 195 -5.95 -11.64 24.81
N GLU A 196 -6.40 -10.52 25.38
CA GLU A 196 -7.84 -10.20 25.50
C GLU A 196 -8.48 -9.94 24.13
N VAL A 197 -7.85 -9.08 23.32
CA VAL A 197 -8.36 -8.75 21.96
C VAL A 197 -8.37 -9.99 21.08
N ASN A 198 -7.32 -10.81 21.12
CA ASN A 198 -7.22 -12.02 20.33
C ASN A 198 -8.34 -13.03 20.63
N TYR A 199 -8.69 -13.21 21.92
CA TYR A 199 -9.74 -14.13 22.35
C TYR A 199 -11.12 -13.74 21.82
N LYS A 200 -11.44 -12.44 21.81
CA LYS A 200 -12.76 -11.92 21.41
C LYS A 200 -12.83 -11.36 19.99
N SER A 201 -11.79 -11.56 19.17
CA SER A 201 -11.77 -11.03 17.80
C SER A 201 -11.72 -12.11 16.73
N THR A 202 -12.30 -11.80 15.57
CA THR A 202 -12.06 -12.47 14.31
C THR A 202 -11.23 -11.57 13.40
N LEU A 203 -10.10 -12.09 12.92
CA LEU A 203 -9.18 -11.40 12.04
C LEU A 203 -9.47 -11.75 10.57
N PHE A 204 -10.07 -10.83 9.83
CA PHE A 204 -10.33 -10.98 8.40
C PHE A 204 -9.12 -10.56 7.58
N VAL A 205 -8.67 -11.42 6.67
CA VAL A 205 -7.48 -11.19 5.85
C VAL A 205 -7.75 -11.51 4.37
N ASN A 206 -6.98 -10.88 3.49
CA ASN A 206 -7.18 -10.94 2.03
C ASN A 206 -6.35 -12.02 1.31
N SER A 207 -5.56 -12.82 2.03
CA SER A 207 -4.74 -13.87 1.41
C SER A 207 -4.24 -14.90 2.41
N ASN A 208 -3.93 -16.11 1.90
CA ASN A 208 -3.36 -17.19 2.71
C ASN A 208 -2.02 -16.81 3.35
N ASN A 209 -1.18 -16.03 2.68
CA ASN A 209 0.10 -15.58 3.24
C ASN A 209 -0.09 -14.69 4.48
N VAL A 210 -1.10 -13.80 4.44
CA VAL A 210 -1.44 -12.96 5.59
C VAL A 210 -2.03 -13.80 6.72
N ALA A 211 -2.90 -14.77 6.39
CA ALA A 211 -3.46 -15.71 7.37
C ALA A 211 -2.39 -16.55 8.05
N GLN A 212 -1.47 -17.12 7.28
CA GLN A 212 -0.36 -17.91 7.85
C GLN A 212 0.51 -17.06 8.78
N LYS A 213 0.82 -15.82 8.38
CA LYS A 213 1.55 -14.88 9.25
C LYS A 213 0.80 -14.58 10.54
N ALA A 214 -0.52 -14.41 10.47
CA ALA A 214 -1.35 -14.18 11.65
C ALA A 214 -1.33 -15.39 12.60
N LYS A 215 -1.56 -16.59 12.08
CA LYS A 215 -1.51 -17.83 12.87
C LYS A 215 -0.14 -18.05 13.53
N ASN A 216 0.96 -17.81 12.80
CA ASN A 216 2.32 -17.91 13.33
C ASN A 216 2.61 -16.89 14.44
N LEU A 217 1.87 -15.78 14.51
CA LEU A 217 1.95 -14.78 15.56
C LEU A 217 0.96 -15.00 16.71
N GLY A 218 0.22 -16.14 16.69
CA GLY A 218 -0.66 -16.57 17.77
C GLY A 218 -2.09 -16.02 17.68
N TRP A 219 -2.53 -15.52 16.52
CA TRP A 219 -3.94 -15.17 16.32
C TRP A 219 -4.80 -16.42 16.25
N LEU A 220 -5.89 -16.46 17.07
CA LEU A 220 -6.74 -17.63 17.24
C LEU A 220 -7.75 -17.79 16.10
N ASN A 221 -8.52 -16.75 15.84
CA ASN A 221 -9.59 -16.75 14.86
C ASN A 221 -9.17 -15.94 13.63
N VAL A 222 -8.75 -16.63 12.57
CA VAL A 222 -8.30 -15.99 11.32
C VAL A 222 -9.14 -16.49 10.16
N GLU A 223 -9.86 -15.57 9.53
CA GLU A 223 -10.71 -15.85 8.37
C GLU A 223 -10.10 -15.28 7.11
N THR A 224 -9.87 -16.15 6.12
CA THR A 224 -9.29 -15.76 4.82
C THR A 224 -10.37 -15.63 3.79
N ILE A 225 -10.45 -14.48 3.15
CA ILE A 225 -11.37 -14.27 2.03
C ILE A 225 -10.81 -14.95 0.80
N LYS A 226 -11.51 -15.97 0.32
CA LYS A 226 -11.06 -16.78 -0.81
C LYS A 226 -11.02 -15.97 -2.11
N LYS A 227 -10.00 -16.19 -2.92
CA LYS A 227 -9.76 -15.50 -4.21
C LYS A 227 -10.90 -15.59 -5.25
N ASN A 228 -11.87 -16.45 -5.05
CA ASN A 228 -12.98 -16.65 -5.99
C ASN A 228 -14.10 -15.61 -5.85
N PHE A 229 -13.99 -14.69 -4.91
CA PHE A 229 -14.92 -13.56 -4.83
C PHE A 229 -14.40 -12.42 -5.71
N THR A 230 -15.19 -12.01 -6.69
CA THR A 230 -15.00 -10.80 -7.50
C THR A 230 -15.10 -9.53 -6.67
N LYS A 231 -15.52 -9.65 -5.42
CA LYS A 231 -15.74 -8.57 -4.47
C LYS A 231 -14.52 -8.33 -3.58
N SER A 232 -14.36 -7.11 -3.13
CA SER A 232 -13.32 -6.72 -2.17
C SER A 232 -13.58 -7.37 -0.80
N ILE A 233 -12.56 -7.42 0.05
CA ILE A 233 -12.71 -7.86 1.45
C ILE A 233 -13.82 -7.09 2.20
N LEU A 234 -14.01 -5.82 1.86
CA LEU A 234 -15.03 -4.98 2.49
C LEU A 234 -16.44 -5.39 2.06
N ASP A 235 -16.64 -5.74 0.78
CA ASP A 235 -17.93 -6.22 0.27
C ASP A 235 -18.29 -7.57 0.89
N TYR A 236 -17.32 -8.47 1.04
CA TYR A 236 -17.51 -9.73 1.75
C TYR A 236 -17.99 -9.51 3.20
N ILE A 237 -17.37 -8.58 3.93
CA ILE A 237 -17.74 -8.29 5.31
C ILE A 237 -19.17 -7.70 5.40
N LEU A 238 -19.64 -6.97 4.39
CA LEU A 238 -21.00 -6.48 4.31
C LEU A 238 -22.06 -7.60 4.16
N GLU A 239 -21.67 -8.75 3.63
CA GLU A 239 -22.53 -9.92 3.40
C GLU A 239 -22.54 -10.92 4.58
N LEU A 240 -21.68 -10.71 5.59
CA LEU A 240 -21.70 -11.54 6.79
C LEU A 240 -23.02 -11.38 7.55
N PRO A 241 -23.57 -12.47 8.14
CA PRO A 241 -24.74 -12.40 9.00
C PRO A 241 -24.51 -11.36 10.11
N LYS A 242 -25.52 -10.54 10.36
CA LYS A 242 -25.50 -9.54 11.43
C LYS A 242 -25.76 -10.18 12.78
#